data_265a4edb8c77637efd09e5bfd165273f
#
_entry.id   265a4edb8c77637efd09e5bfd165273f
#
_cell.length_a   1.000
_cell.length_b   1.000
_cell.length_c   1.000
_cell.angle_alpha   90.00
_cell.angle_beta   90.00
_cell.angle_gamma   90.00
#
_symmetry.space_group_name_H-M   'P 1'
#
loop_
_entity.id
_entity.type
_entity.pdbx_description
1 polymer ?
#
loop_
_entity_poly.entity_id
_entity_poly.type
_entity_poly.pdbx_seq_one_letter_code
_entity_poly.pdbx_strand_id
1 'polypeptide(L)'
;MSPPPVIRLHPDDSVVIARSTLLEGAPVADGVVTVERIQAGHKVAVRPIAIGEAVRRYGQVIGFATQPIAPGQHVHVHNSGMGDFAKDYAYGVDARPTDFTNHAATFQGIRRPDGRAATRNYIGILTSVNCSAHVAGLIADTFRRNPFTGHDPLADFPNVDGVVALTHKSGCGMAEGEPLSLLRRTLAGYARHVNFSHVVVLGLGCEVNQIGGLIAEQRLAGRLKGMDIQSLGGTRRTVEAGVAFVREVLAESNEVRREPIPASELCIALQCGGSDGYSGVSANPALGAASDLVVRHGGTVILSETPETYGAEHLLTRRAVSPEVGEKLVALMRWWEEYTKREGAEMNANPSPGNKAGGLTTILEKSLGAMAKAGSTNLVDVIRYAEPATAKGFVFMDTPGFDPVAATGQVAGGANLLCFTTGRGSVFGCKPSPSIKLATNTAMFRRLEDDMDVNCGTILDGEESVQECGARIFDLMLRVASGERTKSEGFDFGGAEFAPWIIGATM
;
A
#
# COMPACT_ATOMS: atom_id res chain seq x y z
N MET A 1 -15.40 -6.78 31.81
CA MET A 1 -14.20 -6.31 32.54
C MET A 1 -13.43 -5.40 31.58
N SER A 2 -12.90 -4.29 32.07
CA SER A 2 -12.03 -3.45 31.22
C SER A 2 -10.79 -4.26 30.79
N PRO A 3 -10.32 -4.13 29.53
CA PRO A 3 -9.13 -4.83 29.07
C PRO A 3 -7.90 -4.39 29.87
N PRO A 4 -6.85 -5.25 30.01
CA PRO A 4 -5.64 -4.91 30.74
C PRO A 4 -5.00 -3.63 30.18
N PRO A 5 -4.33 -2.82 31.04
CA PRO A 5 -3.77 -1.53 30.63
C PRO A 5 -2.60 -1.66 29.63
N VAL A 6 -2.05 -2.86 29.47
CA VAL A 6 -0.94 -3.18 28.58
C VAL A 6 -1.24 -4.40 27.73
N ILE A 7 -0.50 -4.52 26.61
CA ILE A 7 -0.59 -5.65 25.68
C ILE A 7 0.78 -6.33 25.62
N ARG A 8 0.85 -7.61 25.95
CA ARG A 8 2.00 -8.50 25.67
C ARG A 8 1.66 -9.35 24.46
N LEU A 9 2.55 -9.42 23.48
CA LEU A 9 2.32 -10.12 22.21
C LEU A 9 2.96 -11.49 22.17
N HIS A 10 4.06 -11.70 22.93
CA HIS A 10 4.75 -12.98 23.03
C HIS A 10 5.31 -13.16 24.45
N PRO A 11 5.39 -14.38 24.99
CA PRO A 11 5.96 -14.63 26.32
C PRO A 11 7.40 -14.12 26.49
N ASP A 12 8.23 -14.23 25.44
CA ASP A 12 9.64 -13.81 25.44
C ASP A 12 9.85 -12.31 25.24
N ASP A 13 8.77 -11.51 25.11
CA ASP A 13 8.88 -10.06 24.96
C ASP A 13 9.48 -9.43 26.22
N SER A 14 10.51 -8.61 26.01
CA SER A 14 11.13 -7.82 27.08
C SER A 14 10.36 -6.53 27.37
N VAL A 15 9.38 -6.20 26.51
CA VAL A 15 8.54 -5.02 26.60
C VAL A 15 7.07 -5.37 26.42
N VAL A 16 6.20 -4.52 26.97
CA VAL A 16 4.76 -4.51 26.71
C VAL A 16 4.33 -3.16 26.15
N ILE A 17 3.19 -3.12 25.49
CA ILE A 17 2.66 -1.90 24.86
C ILE A 17 1.59 -1.29 25.75
N ALA A 18 1.71 0.00 26.08
CA ALA A 18 0.71 0.74 26.79
C ALA A 18 -0.56 0.90 25.95
N ARG A 19 -1.68 0.34 26.38
CA ARG A 19 -2.99 0.44 25.69
C ARG A 19 -3.56 1.85 25.77
N SER A 20 -3.28 2.53 26.87
CA SER A 20 -3.61 3.93 27.13
C SER A 20 -2.42 4.60 27.80
N THR A 21 -2.44 5.92 27.95
CA THR A 21 -1.39 6.61 28.73
C THR A 21 -1.36 6.10 30.16
N LEU A 22 -0.20 5.62 30.60
CA LEU A 22 0.07 5.17 31.93
C LEU A 22 0.77 6.27 32.74
N LEU A 23 0.34 6.51 33.97
CA LEU A 23 1.02 7.42 34.88
C LEU A 23 2.12 6.67 35.65
N GLU A 24 3.04 7.38 36.28
CA GLU A 24 4.02 6.81 37.20
C GLU A 24 3.30 6.00 38.29
N GLY A 25 3.85 4.84 38.65
CA GLY A 25 3.25 3.91 39.61
C GLY A 25 2.12 3.03 39.04
N ALA A 26 1.75 3.16 37.77
CA ALA A 26 0.73 2.33 37.19
C ALA A 26 1.18 0.86 37.06
N PRO A 27 0.34 -0.14 37.42
CA PRO A 27 0.69 -1.55 37.27
C PRO A 27 0.77 -1.93 35.78
N VAL A 28 1.81 -2.68 35.43
CA VAL A 28 2.09 -3.11 34.05
C VAL A 28 1.85 -4.61 33.88
N ALA A 29 2.82 -5.43 34.29
CA ALA A 29 2.77 -6.89 34.22
C ALA A 29 3.81 -7.48 35.17
N ASP A 30 3.58 -8.71 35.63
CA ASP A 30 4.54 -9.47 36.45
C ASP A 30 5.02 -8.72 37.72
N GLY A 31 4.14 -7.91 38.35
CA GLY A 31 4.47 -7.10 39.54
C GLY A 31 5.28 -5.84 39.22
N VAL A 32 5.55 -5.52 37.97
CA VAL A 32 6.23 -4.29 37.54
C VAL A 32 5.26 -3.13 37.55
N VAL A 33 5.72 -1.96 37.99
CA VAL A 33 5.02 -0.68 37.92
C VAL A 33 5.82 0.30 37.06
N THR A 34 5.15 1.23 36.41
CA THR A 34 5.84 2.30 35.65
C THR A 34 6.61 3.22 36.62
N VAL A 35 7.81 3.63 36.22
CA VAL A 35 8.65 4.58 36.95
C VAL A 35 8.57 6.00 36.40
N GLU A 36 7.81 6.18 35.34
CA GLU A 36 7.58 7.43 34.64
C GLU A 36 6.27 7.37 33.84
N ARG A 37 5.83 8.52 33.32
CA ARG A 37 4.66 8.55 32.44
C ARG A 37 4.96 7.92 31.09
N ILE A 38 4.15 6.95 30.62
CA ILE A 38 4.26 6.25 29.35
C ILE A 38 3.07 6.63 28.46
N GLN A 39 3.34 7.09 27.25
CA GLN A 39 2.28 7.42 26.29
C GLN A 39 1.60 6.18 25.73
N ALA A 40 0.35 6.32 25.34
CA ALA A 40 -0.40 5.29 24.61
C ALA A 40 0.35 4.83 23.35
N GLY A 41 0.43 3.52 23.09
CA GLY A 41 1.17 2.94 21.97
C GLY A 41 2.68 2.77 22.22
N HIS A 42 3.22 3.32 23.31
CA HIS A 42 4.64 3.20 23.65
C HIS A 42 4.95 1.96 24.47
N LYS A 43 6.22 1.62 24.54
CA LYS A 43 6.76 0.41 25.18
C LYS A 43 7.21 0.64 26.62
N VAL A 44 6.94 -0.33 27.48
CA VAL A 44 7.43 -0.40 28.88
C VAL A 44 8.25 -1.66 29.05
N ALA A 45 9.45 -1.56 29.62
CA ALA A 45 10.25 -2.73 29.98
C ALA A 45 9.59 -3.53 31.10
N VAL A 46 9.50 -4.85 30.97
CA VAL A 46 8.95 -5.76 31.99
C VAL A 46 10.02 -6.55 32.74
N ARG A 47 11.28 -6.44 32.32
CA ARG A 47 12.46 -7.00 32.94
C ARG A 47 13.66 -6.10 32.73
N PRO A 48 14.77 -6.28 33.49
CA PRO A 48 16.01 -5.57 33.19
C PRO A 48 16.53 -5.92 31.78
N ILE A 49 17.06 -4.93 31.09
CA ILE A 49 17.69 -5.10 29.77
C ILE A 49 19.06 -4.45 29.86
N ALA A 50 20.13 -5.25 29.72
CA ALA A 50 21.50 -4.75 29.80
C ALA A 50 21.87 -3.96 28.53
N ILE A 51 22.87 -3.08 28.62
CA ILE A 51 23.45 -2.40 27.45
C ILE A 51 23.92 -3.43 26.43
N GLY A 52 23.56 -3.23 25.14
CA GLY A 52 23.84 -4.15 24.04
C GLY A 52 22.92 -5.37 23.99
N GLU A 53 22.05 -5.58 24.98
CA GLU A 53 21.08 -6.67 24.95
C GLU A 53 19.93 -6.36 23.97
N ALA A 54 19.43 -7.42 23.31
CA ALA A 54 18.33 -7.30 22.36
C ALA A 54 17.01 -6.95 23.08
N VAL A 55 16.35 -5.89 22.62
CA VAL A 55 14.96 -5.57 22.96
C VAL A 55 14.03 -6.41 22.09
N ARG A 56 13.11 -7.15 22.73
CA ARG A 56 12.21 -8.08 22.02
C ARG A 56 10.75 -7.66 22.10
N ARG A 57 10.08 -7.76 20.96
CA ARG A 57 8.63 -7.62 20.76
C ARG A 57 8.19 -8.60 19.68
N TYR A 58 7.02 -9.17 19.75
CA TYR A 58 6.54 -10.24 18.86
C TYR A 58 7.41 -11.53 18.92
N GLY A 59 8.14 -11.76 20.02
CA GLY A 59 9.18 -12.78 20.09
C GLY A 59 10.42 -12.49 19.23
N GLN A 60 10.48 -11.34 18.57
CA GLN A 60 11.53 -10.93 17.63
C GLN A 60 12.36 -9.76 18.18
N VAL A 61 13.56 -9.57 17.62
CA VAL A 61 14.43 -8.44 17.95
C VAL A 61 13.91 -7.18 17.27
N ILE A 62 13.63 -6.13 18.06
CA ILE A 62 13.19 -4.83 17.57
C ILE A 62 14.27 -3.75 17.68
N GLY A 63 15.38 -4.06 18.29
CA GLY A 63 16.53 -3.17 18.52
C GLY A 63 17.40 -3.68 19.64
N PHE A 64 18.36 -2.87 20.04
CA PHE A 64 19.31 -3.18 21.10
C PHE A 64 19.36 -2.03 22.11
N ALA A 65 19.47 -2.34 23.40
CA ALA A 65 19.58 -1.32 24.43
C ALA A 65 20.89 -0.54 24.30
N THR A 66 20.82 0.79 24.20
CA THR A 66 21.98 1.69 24.11
C THR A 66 22.47 2.12 25.48
N GLN A 67 21.69 1.86 26.53
CA GLN A 67 22.01 2.04 27.96
C GLN A 67 21.22 1.00 28.77
N PRO A 68 21.55 0.75 30.05
CA PRO A 68 20.77 -0.17 30.87
C PRO A 68 19.34 0.34 31.05
N ILE A 69 18.36 -0.57 30.91
CA ILE A 69 16.92 -0.26 31.06
C ILE A 69 16.37 -1.07 32.21
N ALA A 70 15.80 -0.38 33.24
CA ALA A 70 15.16 -1.03 34.37
C ALA A 70 13.70 -1.38 34.06
N PRO A 71 13.10 -2.38 34.76
CA PRO A 71 11.68 -2.66 34.67
C PRO A 71 10.85 -1.42 35.01
N GLY A 72 9.76 -1.21 34.24
CA GLY A 72 8.88 -0.03 34.38
C GLY A 72 9.33 1.21 33.61
N GLN A 73 10.53 1.21 33.04
CA GLN A 73 11.01 2.32 32.23
C GLN A 73 10.42 2.32 30.83
N HIS A 74 10.28 3.51 30.26
CA HIS A 74 9.93 3.75 28.86
C HIS A 74 11.06 3.25 27.95
N VAL A 75 10.73 2.42 26.96
CA VAL A 75 11.67 1.95 25.93
C VAL A 75 11.41 2.69 24.63
N HIS A 76 12.37 3.54 24.22
CA HIS A 76 12.23 4.35 23.03
C HIS A 76 13.61 4.72 22.44
N VAL A 77 13.66 5.60 21.45
CA VAL A 77 14.89 6.01 20.74
C VAL A 77 16.00 6.58 21.63
N HIS A 78 15.70 7.01 22.87
CA HIS A 78 16.69 7.50 23.82
C HIS A 78 17.51 6.37 24.48
N ASN A 79 16.99 5.14 24.50
CA ASN A 79 17.63 3.99 25.13
C ASN A 79 17.58 2.69 24.32
N SER A 80 17.09 2.76 23.06
CA SER A 80 17.07 1.62 22.13
C SER A 80 17.41 2.08 20.71
N GLY A 81 18.29 1.35 20.02
CA GLY A 81 18.76 1.67 18.68
C GLY A 81 18.97 0.44 17.80
N MET A 82 19.47 0.66 16.60
CA MET A 82 19.86 -0.43 15.69
C MET A 82 21.09 -1.17 16.23
N GLY A 83 21.22 -2.42 15.80
CA GLY A 83 22.39 -3.25 16.00
C GLY A 83 22.37 -4.41 15.03
N ASP A 84 23.51 -5.07 14.86
CA ASP A 84 23.64 -6.20 13.97
C ASP A 84 23.20 -7.49 14.66
N PHE A 85 22.47 -8.33 13.93
CA PHE A 85 22.12 -9.68 14.35
C PHE A 85 22.06 -10.62 13.14
N ALA A 86 22.31 -11.90 13.40
CA ALA A 86 22.23 -12.93 12.37
C ALA A 86 20.78 -13.13 11.93
N LYS A 87 20.54 -13.09 10.63
CA LYS A 87 19.25 -13.39 10.02
C LYS A 87 19.24 -14.84 9.54
N ASP A 88 18.24 -15.60 9.96
CA ASP A 88 18.05 -16.98 9.52
C ASP A 88 17.14 -17.02 8.28
N TYR A 89 17.75 -17.12 7.12
CA TYR A 89 17.02 -17.22 5.84
C TYR A 89 16.68 -18.68 5.50
N ALA A 90 15.99 -19.38 6.37
CA ALA A 90 15.39 -20.65 6.00
C ALA A 90 14.34 -20.47 4.91
N TYR A 91 14.31 -21.36 3.92
CA TYR A 91 13.39 -21.28 2.81
C TYR A 91 12.31 -22.37 2.90
N GLY A 92 11.04 -21.99 2.86
CA GLY A 92 9.90 -22.88 2.75
C GLY A 92 9.61 -23.77 3.96
N VAL A 93 10.35 -23.62 5.07
CA VAL A 93 10.22 -24.49 6.26
C VAL A 93 8.88 -24.37 6.98
N ASP A 94 8.22 -23.22 6.83
CA ASP A 94 6.89 -22.91 7.40
C ASP A 94 5.80 -22.89 6.30
N ALA A 95 6.13 -23.24 5.05
CA ALA A 95 5.16 -23.28 3.97
C ALA A 95 4.11 -24.38 4.23
N ARG A 96 2.83 -24.03 4.00
CA ARG A 96 1.70 -24.93 4.21
C ARG A 96 0.74 -24.85 3.04
N PRO A 97 0.07 -25.95 2.66
CA PRO A 97 -0.98 -25.90 1.65
C PRO A 97 -2.04 -24.85 2.00
N THR A 98 -2.45 -24.06 1.03
CA THR A 98 -3.55 -23.11 1.21
C THR A 98 -4.86 -23.88 1.35
N ASP A 99 -5.60 -23.60 2.42
CA ASP A 99 -6.96 -24.11 2.64
C ASP A 99 -7.96 -23.28 1.84
N PHE A 100 -8.16 -23.65 0.57
CA PHE A 100 -9.12 -22.96 -0.30
C PHE A 100 -10.55 -23.23 0.12
N THR A 101 -11.40 -22.20 0.06
CA THR A 101 -12.82 -22.36 0.34
C THR A 101 -13.55 -23.11 -0.79
N ASN A 102 -14.52 -23.96 -0.42
CA ASN A 102 -15.37 -24.65 -1.39
C ASN A 102 -16.47 -23.76 -1.99
N HIS A 103 -16.75 -22.62 -1.35
CA HIS A 103 -17.76 -21.65 -1.78
C HIS A 103 -17.11 -20.27 -1.96
N ALA A 104 -16.74 -19.95 -3.19
CA ALA A 104 -16.15 -18.66 -3.49
C ALA A 104 -17.16 -17.53 -3.25
N ALA A 105 -16.77 -16.53 -2.43
CA ALA A 105 -17.49 -15.28 -2.33
C ALA A 105 -17.52 -14.57 -3.69
N THR A 106 -18.53 -13.75 -3.93
CA THR A 106 -18.67 -12.98 -5.17
C THR A 106 -18.83 -11.48 -4.86
N PHE A 107 -18.49 -10.65 -5.84
CA PHE A 107 -18.79 -9.23 -5.84
C PHE A 107 -19.46 -8.83 -7.16
N GLN A 108 -20.15 -7.70 -7.18
CA GLN A 108 -20.78 -7.16 -8.39
C GLN A 108 -19.75 -6.36 -9.17
N GLY A 109 -18.97 -7.02 -10.03
CA GLY A 109 -17.89 -6.42 -10.82
C GLY A 109 -18.30 -6.13 -12.26
N ILE A 110 -17.39 -5.54 -13.01
CA ILE A 110 -17.55 -5.24 -14.44
C ILE A 110 -16.65 -6.17 -15.24
N ARG A 111 -17.24 -6.99 -16.13
CA ARG A 111 -16.49 -7.87 -17.03
C ARG A 111 -15.98 -7.07 -18.23
N ARG A 112 -14.65 -7.03 -18.42
CA ARG A 112 -14.06 -6.41 -19.58
C ARG A 112 -14.11 -7.35 -20.80
N PRO A 113 -14.00 -6.82 -22.04
CA PRO A 113 -14.03 -7.66 -23.26
C PRO A 113 -12.96 -8.75 -23.30
N ASP A 114 -11.82 -8.54 -22.63
CA ASP A 114 -10.73 -9.52 -22.51
C ASP A 114 -10.94 -10.55 -21.39
N GLY A 115 -12.11 -10.54 -20.74
CA GLY A 115 -12.50 -11.49 -19.69
C GLY A 115 -12.07 -11.12 -18.28
N ARG A 116 -11.23 -10.07 -18.09
CA ARG A 116 -10.78 -9.62 -16.78
C ARG A 116 -11.88 -8.86 -16.04
N ALA A 117 -11.79 -8.81 -14.71
CA ALA A 117 -12.79 -8.19 -13.83
C ALA A 117 -12.32 -6.83 -13.30
N ALA A 118 -13.18 -5.82 -13.43
CA ALA A 118 -12.94 -4.49 -12.89
C ALA A 118 -13.86 -4.19 -11.69
N THR A 119 -13.36 -3.37 -10.77
CA THR A 119 -14.09 -2.87 -9.60
C THR A 119 -14.61 -1.45 -9.82
N ARG A 120 -14.02 -0.74 -10.78
CA ARG A 120 -14.35 0.64 -11.19
C ARG A 120 -14.31 0.79 -12.72
N ASN A 121 -14.77 1.95 -13.19
CA ASN A 121 -14.90 2.26 -14.61
C ASN A 121 -14.50 3.71 -14.89
N TYR A 122 -13.20 3.98 -14.91
CA TYR A 122 -12.65 5.31 -15.19
C TYR A 122 -12.26 5.47 -16.67
N ILE A 123 -12.13 6.73 -17.12
CA ILE A 123 -11.42 7.11 -18.34
C ILE A 123 -10.08 7.73 -17.90
N GLY A 124 -8.97 7.19 -18.40
CA GLY A 124 -7.61 7.57 -18.01
C GLY A 124 -6.95 8.55 -19.00
N ILE A 125 -6.30 9.59 -18.47
CA ILE A 125 -5.44 10.50 -19.22
C ILE A 125 -4.04 10.37 -18.62
N LEU A 126 -3.17 9.60 -19.26
CA LEU A 126 -1.78 9.43 -18.83
C LEU A 126 -0.91 10.51 -19.49
N THR A 127 0.20 10.85 -18.85
CA THR A 127 1.23 11.70 -19.46
C THR A 127 2.49 10.89 -19.76
N SER A 128 3.11 11.09 -20.92
CA SER A 128 4.43 10.53 -21.22
C SER A 128 5.55 11.34 -20.55
N VAL A 129 5.28 12.62 -20.25
CA VAL A 129 6.25 13.58 -19.75
C VAL A 129 5.59 14.65 -18.87
N ASN A 130 6.34 15.23 -17.94
CA ASN A 130 5.87 16.34 -17.10
C ASN A 130 5.30 17.52 -17.89
N CYS A 131 5.85 17.82 -19.08
CA CYS A 131 5.44 18.97 -19.90
C CYS A 131 3.96 18.90 -20.33
N SER A 132 3.38 17.72 -20.45
CA SER A 132 1.96 17.53 -20.78
C SER A 132 1.03 17.48 -19.55
N ALA A 133 1.58 17.52 -18.33
CA ALA A 133 0.82 17.33 -17.09
C ALA A 133 -0.32 18.33 -16.91
N HIS A 134 -0.06 19.63 -17.16
CA HIS A 134 -1.09 20.65 -17.01
C HIS A 134 -2.21 20.51 -18.06
N VAL A 135 -1.88 20.13 -19.28
CA VAL A 135 -2.86 19.89 -20.35
C VAL A 135 -3.76 18.71 -19.99
N ALA A 136 -3.18 17.63 -19.47
CA ALA A 136 -3.94 16.48 -18.97
C ALA A 136 -4.92 16.88 -17.83
N GLY A 137 -4.43 17.72 -16.90
CA GLY A 137 -5.26 18.28 -15.82
C GLY A 137 -6.44 19.10 -16.36
N LEU A 138 -6.21 20.01 -17.30
CA LEU A 138 -7.29 20.84 -17.90
C LEU A 138 -8.37 20.00 -18.58
N ILE A 139 -7.98 18.89 -19.23
CA ILE A 139 -8.96 17.98 -19.85
C ILE A 139 -9.77 17.28 -18.76
N ALA A 140 -9.12 16.69 -17.75
CA ALA A 140 -9.79 15.96 -16.67
C ALA A 140 -10.70 16.88 -15.84
N ASP A 141 -10.27 18.13 -15.55
CA ASP A 141 -11.02 19.11 -14.78
C ASP A 141 -12.37 19.49 -15.44
N THR A 142 -12.47 19.38 -16.77
CA THR A 142 -13.73 19.57 -17.51
C THR A 142 -14.82 18.57 -17.07
N PHE A 143 -14.42 17.40 -16.57
CA PHE A 143 -15.31 16.30 -16.18
C PHE A 143 -15.24 16.03 -14.66
N ARG A 144 -14.57 16.91 -13.89
CA ARG A 144 -14.36 16.69 -12.46
C ARG A 144 -15.63 16.99 -11.67
N ARG A 145 -16.03 16.01 -10.86
CA ARG A 145 -17.04 16.18 -9.83
C ARG A 145 -16.51 17.08 -8.70
N ASN A 146 -17.36 18.00 -8.22
CA ASN A 146 -17.05 18.77 -7.03
C ASN A 146 -17.82 18.20 -5.83
N PRO A 147 -17.15 17.54 -4.87
CA PRO A 147 -17.82 16.90 -3.73
C PRO A 147 -18.47 17.90 -2.77
N PHE A 148 -18.03 19.17 -2.76
CA PHE A 148 -18.55 20.18 -1.83
C PHE A 148 -19.75 20.93 -2.37
N THR A 149 -19.85 21.12 -3.70
CA THR A 149 -20.99 21.82 -4.34
C THR A 149 -22.01 20.87 -4.94
N GLY A 150 -21.66 19.57 -5.08
CA GLY A 150 -22.49 18.58 -5.74
C GLY A 150 -22.55 18.69 -7.27
N HIS A 151 -21.79 19.59 -7.88
CA HIS A 151 -21.69 19.69 -9.33
C HIS A 151 -21.02 18.43 -9.90
N ASP A 152 -21.71 17.74 -10.82
CA ASP A 152 -21.24 16.51 -11.44
C ASP A 152 -21.46 16.55 -12.97
N PRO A 153 -20.39 16.82 -13.75
CA PRO A 153 -20.48 16.81 -15.21
C PRO A 153 -20.77 15.44 -15.83
N LEU A 154 -20.67 14.37 -15.05
CA LEU A 154 -20.90 12.99 -15.48
C LEU A 154 -22.25 12.43 -14.97
N ALA A 155 -23.16 13.28 -14.49
CA ALA A 155 -24.46 12.85 -13.94
C ALA A 155 -25.29 11.99 -14.92
N ASP A 156 -25.18 12.25 -16.23
CA ASP A 156 -25.84 11.49 -17.28
C ASP A 156 -25.14 10.15 -17.64
N PHE A 157 -23.96 9.89 -17.02
CA PHE A 157 -23.14 8.71 -17.25
C PHE A 157 -22.86 7.94 -15.94
N PRO A 158 -23.90 7.40 -15.27
CA PRO A 158 -23.79 6.87 -13.91
C PRO A 158 -22.88 5.65 -13.76
N ASN A 159 -22.53 4.96 -14.86
CA ASN A 159 -21.62 3.82 -14.85
C ASN A 159 -20.15 4.23 -15.12
N VAL A 160 -19.86 5.54 -15.23
CA VAL A 160 -18.50 6.06 -15.34
C VAL A 160 -18.10 6.68 -14.01
N ASP A 161 -17.09 6.12 -13.36
CA ASP A 161 -16.64 6.56 -12.03
C ASP A 161 -15.90 7.89 -12.05
N GLY A 162 -15.34 8.29 -13.20
CA GLY A 162 -14.68 9.57 -13.40
C GLY A 162 -13.72 9.60 -14.58
N VAL A 163 -13.21 10.81 -14.84
CA VAL A 163 -12.09 11.06 -15.76
C VAL A 163 -10.90 11.50 -14.93
N VAL A 164 -9.77 10.82 -15.03
CA VAL A 164 -8.61 11.10 -14.19
C VAL A 164 -7.35 11.36 -15.01
N ALA A 165 -6.67 12.48 -14.71
CA ALA A 165 -5.33 12.76 -15.20
C ALA A 165 -4.30 12.17 -14.24
N LEU A 166 -3.44 11.30 -14.74
CA LEU A 166 -2.33 10.69 -14.01
C LEU A 166 -1.03 11.31 -14.51
N THR A 167 -0.50 12.24 -13.74
CA THR A 167 0.63 13.08 -14.10
C THR A 167 1.85 12.79 -13.25
N HIS A 168 3.05 12.91 -13.82
CA HIS A 168 4.31 12.70 -13.12
C HIS A 168 5.36 13.75 -13.48
N LYS A 169 6.52 13.71 -12.80
CA LYS A 169 7.59 14.71 -12.93
C LYS A 169 8.81 14.24 -13.75
N SER A 170 8.65 13.16 -14.52
CA SER A 170 9.70 12.52 -15.32
C SER A 170 9.33 12.53 -16.81
N GLY A 171 10.05 11.74 -17.62
CA GLY A 171 9.81 11.54 -19.06
C GLY A 171 10.76 12.33 -19.95
N CYS A 172 11.45 13.34 -19.43
CA CYS A 172 12.50 14.08 -20.08
C CYS A 172 13.66 14.32 -19.11
N GLY A 173 14.84 14.58 -19.60
CA GLY A 173 16.03 14.78 -18.74
C GLY A 173 16.38 13.55 -17.89
N MET A 174 16.12 12.36 -18.40
CA MET A 174 16.34 11.09 -17.70
C MET A 174 17.22 10.16 -18.52
N ALA A 175 17.95 9.29 -17.83
CA ALA A 175 18.75 8.26 -18.48
C ALA A 175 17.87 7.24 -19.20
N GLU A 176 18.34 6.76 -20.34
CA GLU A 176 17.82 5.57 -21.00
C GLU A 176 18.16 4.30 -20.19
N GLY A 177 17.64 3.16 -20.59
CA GLY A 177 17.85 1.88 -19.90
C GLY A 177 16.85 1.67 -18.76
N GLU A 178 17.29 1.29 -17.57
CA GLU A 178 16.41 0.91 -16.45
C GLU A 178 15.44 2.03 -16.04
N PRO A 179 15.85 3.31 -15.88
CA PRO A 179 14.92 4.38 -15.51
C PRO A 179 13.77 4.55 -16.51
N LEU A 180 14.08 4.54 -17.82
CA LEU A 180 13.08 4.68 -18.87
C LEU A 180 12.18 3.43 -18.97
N SER A 181 12.75 2.24 -18.86
CA SER A 181 12.01 0.98 -18.87
C SER A 181 11.05 0.87 -17.68
N LEU A 182 11.45 1.34 -16.51
CA LEU A 182 10.63 1.38 -15.30
C LEU A 182 9.44 2.33 -15.48
N LEU A 183 9.67 3.55 -15.99
CA LEU A 183 8.61 4.50 -16.30
C LEU A 183 7.63 3.93 -17.32
N ARG A 184 8.13 3.36 -18.43
CA ARG A 184 7.31 2.75 -19.47
C ARG A 184 6.48 1.57 -18.96
N ARG A 185 7.08 0.70 -18.14
CA ARG A 185 6.36 -0.42 -17.51
C ARG A 185 5.23 0.07 -16.61
N THR A 186 5.47 1.11 -15.82
CA THR A 186 4.45 1.73 -14.97
C THR A 186 3.29 2.31 -15.78
N LEU A 187 3.58 3.13 -16.79
CA LEU A 187 2.56 3.70 -17.67
C LEU A 187 1.78 2.61 -18.43
N ALA A 188 2.47 1.56 -18.86
CA ALA A 188 1.83 0.43 -19.55
C ALA A 188 0.92 -0.39 -18.62
N GLY A 189 1.30 -0.56 -17.34
CA GLY A 189 0.46 -1.18 -16.34
C GLY A 189 -0.85 -0.43 -16.17
N TYR A 190 -0.78 0.89 -16.05
CA TYR A 190 -1.98 1.75 -16.00
C TYR A 190 -2.79 1.72 -17.31
N ALA A 191 -2.13 1.77 -18.47
CA ALA A 191 -2.81 1.68 -19.76
C ALA A 191 -3.59 0.35 -19.95
N ARG A 192 -3.16 -0.72 -19.27
CA ARG A 192 -3.83 -2.03 -19.27
C ARG A 192 -4.72 -2.27 -18.08
N HIS A 193 -4.80 -1.30 -17.14
CA HIS A 193 -5.50 -1.52 -15.89
C HIS A 193 -6.99 -1.75 -16.11
N VAL A 194 -7.54 -2.77 -15.47
CA VAL A 194 -8.93 -3.21 -15.67
C VAL A 194 -9.98 -2.15 -15.29
N ASN A 195 -9.64 -1.26 -14.37
CA ASN A 195 -10.53 -0.17 -13.94
C ASN A 195 -10.59 1.02 -14.92
N PHE A 196 -9.85 0.97 -16.03
CA PHE A 196 -10.03 1.91 -17.14
C PHE A 196 -10.84 1.27 -18.27
N SER A 197 -11.87 1.99 -18.74
CA SER A 197 -12.56 1.67 -19.99
C SER A 197 -11.73 2.11 -21.20
N HIS A 198 -11.25 3.35 -21.14
CA HIS A 198 -10.44 3.97 -22.20
C HIS A 198 -9.26 4.72 -21.58
N VAL A 199 -8.16 4.78 -22.37
CA VAL A 199 -6.95 5.52 -21.96
C VAL A 199 -6.42 6.32 -23.15
N VAL A 200 -6.05 7.58 -22.89
CA VAL A 200 -5.28 8.42 -23.81
C VAL A 200 -3.94 8.77 -23.15
N VAL A 201 -2.86 8.78 -23.93
CA VAL A 201 -1.54 9.26 -23.48
C VAL A 201 -1.22 10.59 -24.14
N LEU A 202 -0.90 11.58 -23.33
CA LEU A 202 -0.51 12.92 -23.76
C LEU A 202 1.00 13.10 -23.64
N GLY A 203 1.65 13.51 -24.73
CA GLY A 203 3.04 13.93 -24.78
C GLY A 203 3.21 15.41 -25.10
N LEU A 204 4.45 15.87 -25.06
CA LEU A 204 4.84 17.17 -25.63
C LEU A 204 5.19 17.03 -27.12
N GLY A 205 5.97 15.98 -27.47
CA GLY A 205 6.45 15.67 -28.83
C GLY A 205 7.99 15.50 -28.93
N CYS A 206 8.77 16.04 -27.97
CA CYS A 206 10.24 15.98 -27.97
C CYS A 206 10.86 15.32 -26.73
N GLU A 207 10.07 14.70 -25.90
CA GLU A 207 10.52 14.00 -24.68
C GLU A 207 11.33 12.74 -24.96
N VAL A 208 12.14 12.30 -23.98
CA VAL A 208 12.87 11.01 -24.03
C VAL A 208 11.89 9.83 -24.06
N ASN A 209 10.83 9.91 -23.28
CA ASN A 209 9.78 8.89 -23.24
C ASN A 209 8.76 9.12 -24.38
N GLN A 210 9.19 8.97 -25.64
CA GLN A 210 8.32 9.11 -26.82
C GLN A 210 7.14 8.13 -26.77
N ILE A 211 5.93 8.61 -27.08
CA ILE A 211 4.69 7.82 -27.08
C ILE A 211 4.82 6.60 -28.02
N GLY A 212 5.41 6.79 -29.21
CA GLY A 212 5.63 5.69 -30.16
C GLY A 212 6.53 4.59 -29.58
N GLY A 213 7.60 4.98 -28.88
CA GLY A 213 8.49 4.06 -28.17
C GLY A 213 7.79 3.30 -27.03
N LEU A 214 6.98 4.00 -26.22
CA LEU A 214 6.16 3.39 -25.19
C LEU A 214 5.20 2.33 -25.76
N ILE A 215 4.47 2.68 -26.84
CA ILE A 215 3.51 1.78 -27.48
C ILE A 215 4.21 0.54 -28.04
N ALA A 216 5.34 0.73 -28.74
CA ALA A 216 6.08 -0.37 -29.38
C ALA A 216 6.70 -1.32 -28.33
N GLU A 217 7.47 -0.79 -27.38
CA GLU A 217 8.16 -1.58 -26.35
C GLU A 217 7.17 -2.34 -25.48
N GLN A 218 6.08 -1.68 -25.09
CA GLN A 218 5.10 -2.25 -24.19
C GLN A 218 3.93 -2.94 -24.91
N ARG A 219 3.94 -3.07 -26.23
CA ARG A 219 2.91 -3.75 -27.03
C ARG A 219 1.49 -3.23 -26.75
N LEU A 220 1.32 -1.90 -26.79
CA LEU A 220 0.05 -1.22 -26.49
C LEU A 220 -0.76 -0.82 -27.73
N ALA A 221 -0.35 -1.25 -28.92
CA ALA A 221 -1.06 -0.96 -30.15
C ALA A 221 -2.55 -1.36 -30.06
N GLY A 222 -3.44 -0.42 -30.42
CA GLY A 222 -4.89 -0.61 -30.36
C GLY A 222 -5.51 -0.53 -28.94
N ARG A 223 -4.70 -0.36 -27.88
CA ARG A 223 -5.19 -0.26 -26.51
C ARG A 223 -5.30 1.17 -25.99
N LEU A 224 -4.60 2.11 -26.59
CA LEU A 224 -4.61 3.51 -26.19
C LEU A 224 -4.44 4.43 -27.38
N LYS A 225 -4.92 5.66 -27.24
CA LYS A 225 -4.74 6.76 -28.18
C LYS A 225 -3.58 7.64 -27.72
N GLY A 226 -2.64 7.94 -28.61
CA GLY A 226 -1.56 8.90 -28.36
C GLY A 226 -1.92 10.27 -28.93
N MET A 227 -1.60 11.33 -28.20
CA MET A 227 -1.70 12.73 -28.64
C MET A 227 -0.47 13.49 -28.17
N ASP A 228 0.07 14.40 -28.96
CA ASP A 228 1.13 15.29 -28.52
C ASP A 228 0.83 16.77 -28.84
N ILE A 229 1.29 17.64 -27.96
CA ILE A 229 0.97 19.06 -27.95
C ILE A 229 1.55 19.76 -29.18
N GLN A 230 2.76 19.38 -29.61
CA GLN A 230 3.46 20.01 -30.74
C GLN A 230 2.74 19.70 -32.05
N SER A 231 2.40 18.45 -32.32
CA SER A 231 1.72 18.02 -33.54
C SER A 231 0.29 18.55 -33.63
N LEU A 232 -0.41 18.72 -32.49
CA LEU A 232 -1.77 19.28 -32.45
C LEU A 232 -1.79 20.82 -32.55
N GLY A 233 -0.63 21.46 -32.53
CA GLY A 233 -0.51 22.92 -32.67
C GLY A 233 -0.79 23.72 -31.40
N GLY A 234 -0.43 23.15 -30.25
CA GLY A 234 -0.38 23.84 -28.96
C GLY A 234 -1.49 23.48 -27.98
N THR A 235 -1.39 24.07 -26.78
CA THR A 235 -2.20 23.73 -25.60
C THR A 235 -3.70 23.74 -25.87
N ARG A 236 -4.25 24.83 -26.41
CA ARG A 236 -5.70 24.98 -26.60
C ARG A 236 -6.26 23.85 -27.49
N ARG A 237 -5.62 23.61 -28.64
CA ARG A 237 -6.08 22.58 -29.58
C ARG A 237 -5.98 21.17 -28.99
N THR A 238 -4.95 20.93 -28.15
CA THR A 238 -4.79 19.65 -27.46
C THR A 238 -5.87 19.44 -26.41
N VAL A 239 -6.22 20.48 -25.64
CA VAL A 239 -7.34 20.40 -24.68
C VAL A 239 -8.65 20.14 -25.41
N GLU A 240 -8.95 20.88 -26.49
CA GLU A 240 -10.14 20.68 -27.30
C GLU A 240 -10.22 19.24 -27.85
N ALA A 241 -9.12 18.71 -28.38
CA ALA A 241 -9.04 17.33 -28.89
C ALA A 241 -9.20 16.27 -27.79
N GLY A 242 -8.60 16.51 -26.63
CA GLY A 242 -8.74 15.61 -25.48
C GLY A 242 -10.14 15.58 -24.90
N VAL A 243 -10.78 16.75 -24.75
CA VAL A 243 -12.19 16.85 -24.32
C VAL A 243 -13.12 16.20 -25.34
N ALA A 244 -12.88 16.38 -26.64
CA ALA A 244 -13.66 15.73 -27.70
C ALA A 244 -13.51 14.20 -27.62
N PHE A 245 -12.29 13.68 -27.41
CA PHE A 245 -12.05 12.23 -27.22
C PHE A 245 -12.82 11.68 -26.02
N VAL A 246 -12.75 12.35 -24.86
CA VAL A 246 -13.48 11.88 -23.66
C VAL A 246 -14.98 11.83 -23.96
N ARG A 247 -15.56 12.87 -24.58
CA ARG A 247 -16.98 12.90 -24.96
C ARG A 247 -17.38 11.79 -25.93
N GLU A 248 -16.49 11.47 -26.87
CA GLU A 248 -16.69 10.38 -27.83
C GLU A 248 -16.84 9.02 -27.14
N VAL A 249 -15.99 8.74 -26.12
CA VAL A 249 -15.96 7.43 -25.46
C VAL A 249 -16.90 7.32 -24.25
N LEU A 250 -17.51 8.42 -23.79
CA LEU A 250 -18.38 8.42 -22.62
C LEU A 250 -19.62 7.51 -22.79
N ALA A 251 -20.28 7.56 -23.94
CA ALA A 251 -21.47 6.75 -24.19
C ALA A 251 -21.15 5.25 -24.12
N GLU A 252 -20.08 4.79 -24.81
CA GLU A 252 -19.62 3.42 -24.78
C GLU A 252 -19.18 3.02 -23.36
N SER A 253 -18.40 3.88 -22.70
CA SER A 253 -17.97 3.61 -21.31
C SER A 253 -19.13 3.43 -20.34
N ASN A 254 -20.27 4.08 -20.60
CA ASN A 254 -21.46 4.01 -19.75
C ASN A 254 -22.32 2.75 -20.00
N GLU A 255 -22.08 1.98 -21.06
CA GLU A 255 -22.86 0.78 -21.40
C GLU A 255 -22.54 -0.42 -20.48
N VAL A 256 -21.45 -0.37 -19.71
CA VAL A 256 -21.04 -1.45 -18.80
C VAL A 256 -22.11 -1.76 -17.75
N ARG A 257 -22.20 -3.03 -17.38
CA ARG A 257 -23.06 -3.49 -16.30
C ARG A 257 -22.27 -4.31 -15.29
N ARG A 258 -22.70 -4.24 -14.05
CA ARG A 258 -22.13 -5.08 -12.99
C ARG A 258 -22.82 -6.44 -13.01
N GLU A 259 -22.01 -7.50 -12.79
CA GLU A 259 -22.44 -8.88 -12.72
C GLU A 259 -21.75 -9.61 -11.56
N PRO A 260 -22.28 -10.75 -11.08
CA PRO A 260 -21.58 -11.55 -10.07
C PRO A 260 -20.26 -12.08 -10.61
N ILE A 261 -19.17 -11.73 -9.94
CA ILE A 261 -17.79 -12.13 -10.28
C ILE A 261 -17.17 -12.78 -9.03
N PRO A 262 -16.47 -13.92 -9.15
CA PRO A 262 -15.86 -14.56 -8.00
C PRO A 262 -14.72 -13.70 -7.40
N ALA A 263 -14.57 -13.76 -6.08
CA ALA A 263 -13.53 -13.03 -5.34
C ALA A 263 -12.10 -13.43 -5.75
N SER A 264 -11.93 -14.54 -6.48
CA SER A 264 -10.65 -14.93 -7.10
C SER A 264 -10.13 -13.93 -8.13
N GLU A 265 -10.97 -13.02 -8.62
CA GLU A 265 -10.58 -11.92 -9.52
C GLU A 265 -10.09 -10.67 -8.78
N LEU A 266 -10.15 -10.65 -7.45
CA LEU A 266 -9.61 -9.56 -6.65
C LEU A 266 -8.08 -9.65 -6.61
N CYS A 267 -7.45 -8.49 -6.79
CA CYS A 267 -6.03 -8.27 -6.57
C CYS A 267 -5.88 -7.06 -5.63
N ILE A 268 -5.46 -7.32 -4.40
CA ILE A 268 -5.47 -6.33 -3.32
C ILE A 268 -4.06 -5.79 -3.08
N ALA A 269 -3.87 -4.48 -3.20
CA ALA A 269 -2.66 -3.80 -2.76
C ALA A 269 -2.70 -3.58 -1.23
N LEU A 270 -1.62 -3.92 -0.54
CA LEU A 270 -1.46 -3.76 0.91
C LEU A 270 -0.47 -2.62 1.19
N GLN A 271 -0.95 -1.54 1.81
CA GLN A 271 -0.17 -0.34 2.11
C GLN A 271 -0.25 0.05 3.58
N CYS A 272 0.74 0.79 4.08
CA CYS A 272 0.68 1.43 5.39
C CYS A 272 1.43 2.76 5.38
N GLY A 273 0.79 3.80 5.91
CA GLY A 273 1.42 5.11 6.09
C GLY A 273 1.01 5.73 7.43
N GLY A 274 1.91 6.55 8.02
CA GLY A 274 1.66 7.08 9.36
C GLY A 274 1.54 6.00 10.44
N SER A 275 2.36 4.94 10.37
CA SER A 275 2.36 3.81 11.31
C SER A 275 2.70 4.25 12.73
N ASP A 276 2.12 3.57 13.72
CA ASP A 276 2.29 3.78 15.16
C ASP A 276 2.58 2.47 15.90
N GLY A 277 2.72 2.53 17.22
CA GLY A 277 2.94 1.35 18.06
C GLY A 277 1.80 0.32 18.05
N TYR A 278 0.61 0.69 17.59
CA TYR A 278 -0.54 -0.22 17.46
C TYR A 278 -0.65 -0.87 16.09
N SER A 279 0.04 -0.37 15.06
CA SER A 279 -0.09 -0.87 13.69
C SER A 279 0.08 -2.39 13.58
N GLY A 280 1.10 -2.95 14.23
CA GLY A 280 1.33 -4.40 14.27
C GLY A 280 0.52 -5.16 15.33
N VAL A 281 -0.42 -4.50 16.02
CA VAL A 281 -1.29 -5.12 17.04
C VAL A 281 -2.74 -5.23 16.56
N SER A 282 -3.21 -4.24 15.82
CA SER A 282 -4.62 -4.12 15.39
C SER A 282 -4.77 -4.15 13.88
N ALA A 283 -4.60 -3.00 13.19
CA ALA A 283 -4.96 -2.87 11.78
C ALA A 283 -4.14 -3.78 10.84
N ASN A 284 -2.82 -3.92 11.03
CA ASN A 284 -2.03 -4.77 10.15
C ASN A 284 -2.36 -6.27 10.30
N PRO A 285 -2.46 -6.85 11.53
CA PRO A 285 -2.93 -8.22 11.69
C PRO A 285 -4.36 -8.45 11.19
N ALA A 286 -5.28 -7.49 11.39
CA ALA A 286 -6.66 -7.58 10.89
C ALA A 286 -6.68 -7.58 9.34
N LEU A 287 -5.89 -6.70 8.70
CA LEU A 287 -5.70 -6.73 7.25
C LEU A 287 -5.06 -8.05 6.80
N GLY A 288 -4.14 -8.61 7.59
CA GLY A 288 -3.54 -9.92 7.34
C GLY A 288 -4.58 -11.05 7.36
N ALA A 289 -5.50 -11.04 8.32
CA ALA A 289 -6.60 -12.00 8.36
C ALA A 289 -7.54 -11.85 7.14
N ALA A 290 -7.82 -10.60 6.71
CA ALA A 290 -8.56 -10.35 5.47
C ALA A 290 -7.78 -10.81 4.22
N SER A 291 -6.46 -10.62 4.19
CA SER A 291 -5.58 -11.11 3.12
C SER A 291 -5.62 -12.63 2.98
N ASP A 292 -5.60 -13.33 4.11
CA ASP A 292 -5.75 -14.80 4.12
C ASP A 292 -7.12 -15.21 3.54
N LEU A 293 -8.20 -14.48 3.83
CA LEU A 293 -9.51 -14.73 3.24
C LEU A 293 -9.49 -14.51 1.72
N VAL A 294 -8.89 -13.42 1.23
CA VAL A 294 -8.74 -13.16 -0.21
C VAL A 294 -8.02 -14.33 -0.89
N VAL A 295 -6.89 -14.79 -0.34
CA VAL A 295 -6.12 -15.92 -0.88
C VAL A 295 -6.90 -17.23 -0.82
N ARG A 296 -7.61 -17.50 0.27
CA ARG A 296 -8.47 -18.69 0.41
C ARG A 296 -9.62 -18.71 -0.60
N HIS A 297 -10.08 -17.55 -1.08
CA HIS A 297 -11.02 -17.41 -2.19
C HIS A 297 -10.37 -17.39 -3.58
N GLY A 298 -9.05 -17.66 -3.68
CA GLY A 298 -8.30 -17.74 -4.93
C GLY A 298 -7.85 -16.36 -5.48
N GLY A 299 -7.99 -15.28 -4.72
CA GLY A 299 -7.53 -13.94 -5.09
C GLY A 299 -6.02 -13.76 -4.91
N THR A 300 -5.56 -12.55 -5.20
CA THR A 300 -4.15 -12.16 -5.06
C THR A 300 -4.04 -11.00 -4.07
N VAL A 301 -3.02 -11.03 -3.22
CA VAL A 301 -2.64 -9.91 -2.37
C VAL A 301 -1.19 -9.53 -2.67
N ILE A 302 -0.89 -8.24 -2.75
CA ILE A 302 0.45 -7.72 -3.05
C ILE A 302 0.95 -6.93 -1.85
N LEU A 303 1.95 -7.45 -1.14
CA LEU A 303 2.74 -6.69 -0.20
C LEU A 303 3.91 -6.04 -0.94
N SER A 304 4.34 -4.87 -0.53
CA SER A 304 5.46 -4.15 -1.12
C SER A 304 6.25 -3.37 -0.06
N GLU A 305 6.96 -2.32 -0.47
CA GLU A 305 7.78 -1.48 0.42
C GLU A 305 8.99 -2.24 0.96
N THR A 306 9.88 -2.66 0.05
CA THR A 306 11.04 -3.50 0.38
C THR A 306 11.87 -2.99 1.55
N PRO A 307 12.19 -1.67 1.67
CA PRO A 307 12.88 -1.15 2.86
C PRO A 307 12.09 -1.32 4.17
N GLU A 308 10.76 -1.40 4.10
CA GLU A 308 9.89 -1.58 5.27
C GLU A 308 9.67 -3.05 5.66
N THR A 309 10.37 -3.96 5.01
CA THR A 309 10.43 -5.39 5.38
C THR A 309 11.81 -5.77 5.93
N TYR A 310 12.75 -4.83 5.93
CA TYR A 310 14.14 -5.03 6.37
C TYR A 310 14.24 -5.54 7.81
N GLY A 311 14.92 -6.67 7.98
CA GLY A 311 15.08 -7.35 9.26
C GLY A 311 13.92 -8.28 9.66
N ALA A 312 12.81 -8.27 8.90
CA ALA A 312 11.68 -9.17 9.07
C ALA A 312 11.44 -10.08 7.84
N GLU A 313 12.22 -9.92 6.79
CA GLU A 313 12.11 -10.67 5.52
C GLU A 313 12.24 -12.18 5.71
N HIS A 314 12.96 -12.64 6.73
CA HIS A 314 13.07 -14.05 7.09
C HIS A 314 11.73 -14.71 7.40
N LEU A 315 10.74 -13.95 7.90
CA LEU A 315 9.39 -14.46 8.12
C LEU A 315 8.67 -14.79 6.81
N LEU A 316 9.06 -14.14 5.69
CA LEU A 316 8.53 -14.44 4.37
C LEU A 316 9.30 -15.57 3.67
N THR A 317 10.64 -15.58 3.76
CA THR A 317 11.45 -16.65 3.15
C THR A 317 11.08 -18.01 3.72
N ARG A 318 10.78 -18.10 5.03
CA ARG A 318 10.35 -19.33 5.70
C ARG A 318 9.05 -19.90 5.16
N ARG A 319 8.16 -19.08 4.60
CA ARG A 319 6.89 -19.51 3.99
C ARG A 319 6.84 -19.31 2.46
N ALA A 320 8.01 -19.13 1.81
CA ALA A 320 8.11 -19.15 0.36
C ALA A 320 7.78 -20.54 -0.19
N VAL A 321 7.06 -20.59 -1.31
CA VAL A 321 6.67 -21.88 -1.94
C VAL A 321 7.85 -22.65 -2.50
N SER A 322 8.98 -21.99 -2.74
CA SER A 322 10.24 -22.62 -3.15
C SER A 322 11.45 -21.78 -2.70
N PRO A 323 12.65 -22.36 -2.65
CA PRO A 323 13.87 -21.63 -2.36
C PRO A 323 14.11 -20.46 -3.31
N GLU A 324 13.82 -20.63 -4.60
CA GLU A 324 14.04 -19.60 -5.64
C GLU A 324 13.20 -18.35 -5.37
N VAL A 325 11.96 -18.52 -4.89
CA VAL A 325 11.10 -17.40 -4.50
C VAL A 325 11.68 -16.66 -3.29
N GLY A 326 12.16 -17.39 -2.29
CA GLY A 326 12.82 -16.80 -1.13
C GLY A 326 14.12 -16.08 -1.48
N GLU A 327 14.94 -16.65 -2.38
CA GLU A 327 16.19 -16.04 -2.87
C GLU A 327 15.96 -14.73 -3.62
N LYS A 328 14.90 -14.62 -4.42
CA LYS A 328 14.51 -13.36 -5.05
C LYS A 328 14.32 -12.26 -4.00
N LEU A 329 13.62 -12.54 -2.89
CA LEU A 329 13.40 -11.57 -1.83
C LEU A 329 14.71 -11.13 -1.15
N VAL A 330 15.58 -12.11 -0.83
CA VAL A 330 16.89 -11.81 -0.23
C VAL A 330 17.77 -10.98 -1.17
N ALA A 331 17.72 -11.27 -2.47
CA ALA A 331 18.44 -10.50 -3.48
C ALA A 331 17.97 -9.03 -3.53
N LEU A 332 16.65 -8.77 -3.39
CA LEU A 332 16.11 -7.41 -3.28
C LEU A 332 16.63 -6.71 -2.03
N MET A 333 16.64 -7.38 -0.87
CA MET A 333 17.17 -6.79 0.37
C MET A 333 18.63 -6.36 0.22
N ARG A 334 19.48 -7.20 -0.38
CA ARG A 334 20.88 -6.87 -0.65
C ARG A 334 21.03 -5.69 -1.59
N TRP A 335 20.20 -5.66 -2.65
CA TRP A 335 20.18 -4.52 -3.57
C TRP A 335 19.84 -3.21 -2.84
N TRP A 336 18.85 -3.21 -1.95
CA TRP A 336 18.46 -2.04 -1.16
C TRP A 336 19.55 -1.61 -0.17
N GLU A 337 20.23 -2.56 0.49
CA GLU A 337 21.38 -2.26 1.37
C GLU A 337 22.51 -1.55 0.59
N GLU A 338 22.82 -2.03 -0.61
CA GLU A 338 23.84 -1.42 -1.48
C GLU A 338 23.37 -0.06 -2.04
N TYR A 339 22.12 0.01 -2.44
CA TYR A 339 21.52 1.24 -2.99
C TYR A 339 21.52 2.36 -1.95
N THR A 340 21.01 2.14 -0.76
CA THR A 340 20.97 3.13 0.32
C THR A 340 22.37 3.56 0.73
N LYS A 341 23.33 2.63 0.82
CA LYS A 341 24.73 2.94 1.13
C LYS A 341 25.37 3.81 0.04
N ARG A 342 25.13 3.53 -1.22
CA ARG A 342 25.63 4.33 -2.35
C ARG A 342 25.09 5.75 -2.34
N GLU A 343 23.82 5.92 -1.95
CA GLU A 343 23.15 7.22 -1.85
C GLU A 343 23.44 7.95 -0.51
N GLY A 344 24.34 7.42 0.34
CA GLY A 344 24.68 8.02 1.63
C GLY A 344 23.55 7.97 2.67
N ALA A 345 22.62 7.03 2.51
CA ALA A 345 21.51 6.79 3.41
C ALA A 345 21.67 5.45 4.16
N GLU A 346 20.76 5.16 5.07
CA GLU A 346 20.69 3.89 5.79
C GLU A 346 19.26 3.36 5.87
N MET A 347 19.11 2.05 6.00
CA MET A 347 17.79 1.41 6.09
C MET A 347 16.97 1.89 7.28
N ASN A 348 17.62 2.29 8.38
CA ASN A 348 16.95 2.83 9.59
C ASN A 348 16.58 4.32 9.48
N ALA A 349 16.78 4.97 8.34
CA ALA A 349 16.22 6.30 8.08
C ALA A 349 14.67 6.31 8.09
N ASN A 350 14.06 5.18 7.80
CA ASN A 350 12.66 4.86 8.10
C ASN A 350 12.62 3.98 9.38
N PRO A 351 11.92 4.32 10.47
CA PRO A 351 10.71 5.13 10.63
C PRO A 351 10.90 6.65 10.69
N SER A 352 9.91 7.37 10.18
CA SER A 352 9.87 8.83 10.24
C SER A 352 9.74 9.38 11.68
N PRO A 353 10.00 10.69 11.91
CA PRO A 353 9.75 11.31 13.21
C PRO A 353 8.31 11.11 13.71
N GLY A 354 7.31 11.15 12.81
CA GLY A 354 5.91 10.90 13.16
C GLY A 354 5.63 9.48 13.62
N ASN A 355 6.29 8.49 13.01
CA ASN A 355 6.21 7.09 13.45
C ASN A 355 6.85 6.91 14.86
N LYS A 356 7.99 7.54 15.09
CA LYS A 356 8.67 7.55 16.39
C LYS A 356 7.79 8.19 17.46
N ALA A 357 7.19 9.35 17.19
CA ALA A 357 6.22 9.99 18.08
C ALA A 357 4.98 9.11 18.34
N GLY A 358 4.66 8.17 17.47
CA GLY A 358 3.61 7.16 17.62
C GLY A 358 4.04 5.90 18.37
N GLY A 359 5.28 5.82 18.89
CA GLY A 359 5.77 4.72 19.70
C GLY A 359 6.73 3.73 19.00
N LEU A 360 6.97 3.86 17.70
CA LEU A 360 7.96 3.05 16.97
C LEU A 360 9.39 3.53 17.26
N THR A 361 10.37 2.62 17.18
CA THR A 361 11.79 2.92 17.45
C THR A 361 12.68 2.75 16.23
N THR A 362 12.77 1.55 15.70
CA THR A 362 13.68 1.17 14.62
C THR A 362 12.91 0.65 13.41
N ILE A 363 13.63 0.50 12.29
CA ILE A 363 13.05 -0.18 11.12
C ILE A 363 12.72 -1.64 11.42
N LEU A 364 13.45 -2.33 12.28
CA LEU A 364 13.17 -3.71 12.67
C LEU A 364 11.78 -3.84 13.29
N GLU A 365 11.41 -2.94 14.21
CA GLU A 365 10.08 -2.91 14.81
C GLU A 365 8.99 -2.60 13.79
N LYS A 366 9.22 -1.59 12.92
CA LYS A 366 8.26 -1.19 11.88
C LYS A 366 8.01 -2.34 10.92
N SER A 367 9.08 -3.00 10.46
CA SER A 367 9.02 -4.12 9.50
C SER A 367 8.22 -5.30 10.03
N LEU A 368 8.44 -5.72 11.28
CA LEU A 368 7.66 -6.78 11.91
C LEU A 368 6.16 -6.49 11.92
N GLY A 369 5.79 -5.23 12.21
CA GLY A 369 4.40 -4.79 12.12
C GLY A 369 3.87 -4.76 10.68
N ALA A 370 4.67 -4.28 9.71
CA ALA A 370 4.30 -4.18 8.31
C ALA A 370 4.04 -5.55 7.67
N MET A 371 4.86 -6.57 8.02
CA MET A 371 4.71 -7.94 7.51
C MET A 371 3.38 -8.59 7.85
N ALA A 372 2.77 -8.21 8.98
CA ALA A 372 1.51 -8.77 9.42
C ALA A 372 0.36 -8.52 8.42
N LYS A 373 0.44 -7.48 7.57
CA LYS A 373 -0.55 -7.20 6.52
C LYS A 373 -0.72 -8.35 5.52
N ALA A 374 0.33 -9.14 5.31
CA ALA A 374 0.34 -10.25 4.36
C ALA A 374 -0.30 -11.55 4.88
N GLY A 375 -0.84 -11.55 6.11
CA GLY A 375 -1.44 -12.74 6.71
C GLY A 375 -0.45 -13.89 6.90
N SER A 376 -0.95 -15.11 6.80
CA SER A 376 -0.23 -16.35 7.08
C SER A 376 -0.02 -17.26 5.86
N THR A 377 -0.61 -16.94 4.70
CA THR A 377 -0.48 -17.75 3.48
C THR A 377 0.93 -17.69 2.89
N ASN A 378 1.25 -18.65 2.01
CA ASN A 378 2.58 -18.78 1.42
C ASN A 378 2.90 -17.59 0.49
N LEU A 379 4.17 -17.16 0.52
CA LEU A 379 4.74 -16.27 -0.51
C LEU A 379 4.90 -17.08 -1.80
N VAL A 380 4.07 -16.77 -2.81
CA VAL A 380 4.02 -17.53 -4.08
C VAL A 380 4.94 -16.96 -5.15
N ASP A 381 5.21 -15.65 -5.14
CA ASP A 381 6.16 -15.02 -6.06
C ASP A 381 6.71 -13.71 -5.49
N VAL A 382 7.85 -13.28 -6.04
CA VAL A 382 8.50 -11.99 -5.82
C VAL A 382 8.74 -11.35 -7.17
N ILE A 383 8.18 -10.17 -7.39
CA ILE A 383 8.19 -9.45 -8.65
C ILE A 383 8.84 -8.06 -8.51
N ARG A 384 9.33 -7.53 -9.62
CA ARG A 384 9.89 -6.18 -9.67
C ARG A 384 8.79 -5.12 -9.70
N TYR A 385 9.19 -3.87 -9.47
CA TYR A 385 8.30 -2.70 -9.54
C TYR A 385 7.45 -2.69 -10.81
N ALA A 386 6.12 -2.55 -10.62
CA ALA A 386 5.14 -2.45 -11.70
C ALA A 386 5.10 -3.67 -12.66
N GLU A 387 5.71 -4.81 -12.34
CA GLU A 387 5.48 -6.05 -13.08
C GLU A 387 4.09 -6.61 -12.78
N PRO A 388 3.41 -7.22 -13.77
CA PRO A 388 2.10 -7.82 -13.55
C PRO A 388 2.14 -8.94 -12.50
N ALA A 389 1.28 -8.85 -11.49
CA ALA A 389 1.07 -9.92 -10.51
C ALA A 389 0.19 -11.02 -11.14
N THR A 390 0.80 -11.98 -11.80
CA THR A 390 0.09 -13.07 -12.49
C THR A 390 -0.16 -14.30 -11.62
N ALA A 391 0.64 -14.48 -10.57
CA ALA A 391 0.46 -15.56 -9.61
C ALA A 391 -0.76 -15.30 -8.71
N LYS A 392 -1.55 -16.34 -8.43
CA LYS A 392 -2.63 -16.30 -7.44
C LYS A 392 -2.08 -16.61 -6.06
N GLY A 393 -2.46 -15.80 -5.07
CA GLY A 393 -2.00 -15.92 -3.68
C GLY A 393 -1.27 -14.67 -3.20
N PHE A 394 -0.39 -14.83 -2.21
CA PHE A 394 0.41 -13.73 -1.68
C PHE A 394 1.68 -13.52 -2.52
N VAL A 395 1.80 -12.33 -3.12
CA VAL A 395 2.93 -11.88 -3.94
C VAL A 395 3.64 -10.72 -3.24
N PHE A 396 4.95 -10.68 -3.32
CA PHE A 396 5.75 -9.52 -2.91
C PHE A 396 6.22 -8.73 -4.13
N MET A 397 6.00 -7.41 -4.13
CA MET A 397 6.48 -6.51 -5.19
C MET A 397 7.57 -5.60 -4.65
N ASP A 398 8.70 -5.52 -5.35
CA ASP A 398 9.76 -4.57 -5.03
C ASP A 398 9.30 -3.12 -5.25
N THR A 399 9.31 -2.31 -4.19
CA THR A 399 9.04 -0.87 -4.25
C THR A 399 9.82 -0.13 -3.18
N PRO A 400 10.05 1.20 -3.33
CA PRO A 400 10.45 2.05 -2.21
C PRO A 400 9.43 2.02 -1.07
N GLY A 401 9.88 2.35 0.15
CA GLY A 401 9.02 2.56 1.32
C GLY A 401 8.40 3.97 1.33
N PHE A 402 7.67 4.31 0.27
CA PHE A 402 6.96 5.58 0.11
C PHE A 402 5.61 5.34 -0.54
N ASP A 403 4.55 5.56 0.22
CA ASP A 403 3.18 5.16 -0.09
C ASP A 403 2.73 5.43 -1.53
N PRO A 404 2.85 6.67 -2.11
CA PRO A 404 2.40 6.94 -3.47
C PRO A 404 3.16 6.14 -4.52
N VAL A 405 4.48 5.98 -4.35
CA VAL A 405 5.32 5.24 -5.29
C VAL A 405 5.02 3.76 -5.21
N ALA A 406 4.92 3.22 -4.00
CA ALA A 406 4.61 1.81 -3.77
C ALA A 406 3.23 1.45 -4.33
N ALA A 407 2.19 2.21 -4.00
CA ALA A 407 0.83 2.00 -4.50
C ALA A 407 0.75 2.13 -6.03
N THR A 408 1.46 3.10 -6.63
CA THR A 408 1.56 3.25 -8.09
C THR A 408 2.12 1.97 -8.73
N GLY A 409 3.17 1.38 -8.14
CA GLY A 409 3.73 0.11 -8.62
C GLY A 409 2.72 -1.04 -8.52
N GLN A 410 2.04 -1.18 -7.39
CA GLN A 410 1.05 -2.25 -7.16
C GLN A 410 -0.16 -2.12 -8.10
N VAL A 411 -0.69 -0.90 -8.30
CA VAL A 411 -1.79 -0.66 -9.25
C VAL A 411 -1.35 -0.93 -10.68
N ALA A 412 -0.15 -0.49 -11.09
CA ALA A 412 0.43 -0.86 -12.38
C ALA A 412 0.59 -2.37 -12.54
N GLY A 413 0.88 -3.09 -11.44
CA GLY A 413 0.94 -4.55 -11.36
C GLY A 413 -0.41 -5.26 -11.42
N GLY A 414 -1.52 -4.52 -11.40
CA GLY A 414 -2.87 -5.04 -11.58
C GLY A 414 -3.75 -5.04 -10.34
N ALA A 415 -3.33 -4.43 -9.23
CA ALA A 415 -4.17 -4.32 -8.03
C ALA A 415 -5.43 -3.49 -8.33
N ASN A 416 -6.60 -4.12 -8.24
CA ASN A 416 -7.90 -3.51 -8.54
C ASN A 416 -8.64 -2.99 -7.30
N LEU A 417 -8.04 -3.14 -6.13
CA LEU A 417 -8.45 -2.57 -4.85
C LEU A 417 -7.21 -2.39 -3.96
N LEU A 418 -7.21 -1.38 -3.09
CA LEU A 418 -6.11 -1.08 -2.18
C LEU A 418 -6.63 -0.99 -0.73
N CYS A 419 -5.88 -1.53 0.22
CA CYS A 419 -6.09 -1.36 1.65
C CYS A 419 -4.90 -0.65 2.29
N PHE A 420 -5.19 0.42 3.03
CA PHE A 420 -4.21 1.32 3.60
C PHE A 420 -4.38 1.42 5.12
N THR A 421 -3.44 0.88 5.90
CA THR A 421 -3.47 0.97 7.36
C THR A 421 -2.76 2.23 7.84
N THR A 422 -3.28 2.85 8.90
CA THR A 422 -2.68 4.06 9.47
C THR A 422 -2.97 4.21 10.96
N GLY A 423 -1.99 4.64 11.73
CA GLY A 423 -2.12 4.97 13.15
C GLY A 423 -2.24 6.47 13.42
N ARG A 424 -1.71 7.28 12.51
CA ARG A 424 -1.71 8.75 12.63
C ARG A 424 -2.81 9.43 11.83
N GLY A 425 -3.41 8.71 10.87
CA GLY A 425 -4.39 9.19 9.92
C GLY A 425 -3.81 9.43 8.54
N SER A 426 -4.64 9.28 7.51
CA SER A 426 -4.27 9.51 6.11
C SER A 426 -5.51 9.86 5.29
N VAL A 427 -5.32 10.69 4.27
CA VAL A 427 -6.31 11.03 3.25
C VAL A 427 -6.10 10.25 1.94
N PHE A 428 -5.19 9.29 1.93
CA PHE A 428 -4.67 8.60 0.75
C PHE A 428 -5.80 7.99 -0.10
N GLY A 429 -5.67 8.15 -1.42
CA GLY A 429 -6.40 7.43 -2.46
C GLY A 429 -5.45 7.06 -3.60
N CYS A 430 -5.82 6.17 -4.51
CA CYS A 430 -4.97 5.77 -5.65
C CYS A 430 -5.82 5.35 -6.85
N LYS A 431 -6.36 6.30 -7.60
CA LYS A 431 -7.11 5.99 -8.84
C LYS A 431 -6.23 5.26 -9.85
N PRO A 432 -6.81 4.30 -10.60
CA PRO A 432 -8.23 3.96 -10.69
C PRO A 432 -8.71 2.92 -9.66
N SER A 433 -7.88 2.53 -8.67
CA SER A 433 -8.25 1.52 -7.67
C SER A 433 -8.85 2.19 -6.43
N PRO A 434 -10.02 1.74 -5.94
CA PRO A 434 -10.58 2.24 -4.70
C PRO A 434 -9.65 1.91 -3.52
N SER A 435 -9.57 2.83 -2.54
CA SER A 435 -8.64 2.73 -1.42
C SER A 435 -9.39 2.72 -0.09
N ILE A 436 -9.39 1.58 0.62
CA ILE A 436 -10.00 1.40 1.95
C ILE A 436 -8.96 1.78 3.01
N LYS A 437 -9.28 2.73 3.89
CA LYS A 437 -8.41 3.17 4.98
C LYS A 437 -8.80 2.56 6.33
N LEU A 438 -7.82 1.94 6.99
CA LEU A 438 -7.97 1.15 8.21
C LEU A 438 -7.25 1.83 9.37
N ALA A 439 -7.99 2.28 10.37
CA ALA A 439 -7.46 2.96 11.55
C ALA A 439 -6.94 1.97 12.59
N THR A 440 -5.75 2.17 13.16
CA THR A 440 -5.18 1.30 14.19
C THR A 440 -5.82 1.46 15.55
N ASN A 441 -6.42 2.61 15.85
CA ASN A 441 -6.99 2.93 17.15
C ASN A 441 -8.27 3.77 17.03
N THR A 442 -9.18 3.58 17.97
CA THR A 442 -10.51 4.22 17.98
C THR A 442 -10.43 5.74 18.16
N ALA A 443 -9.46 6.25 18.92
CA ALA A 443 -9.31 7.68 19.13
C ALA A 443 -8.98 8.43 17.86
N MET A 444 -8.08 7.87 17.04
CA MET A 444 -7.74 8.43 15.71
C MET A 444 -8.90 8.27 14.74
N PHE A 445 -9.56 7.10 14.72
CA PHE A 445 -10.73 6.86 13.87
C PHE A 445 -11.81 7.93 14.10
N ARG A 446 -12.19 8.19 15.35
CA ARG A 446 -13.21 9.20 15.68
C ARG A 446 -12.79 10.62 15.31
N ARG A 447 -11.49 10.93 15.44
CA ARG A 447 -10.97 12.26 15.06
C ARG A 447 -10.96 12.50 13.55
N LEU A 448 -10.79 11.44 12.74
CA LEU A 448 -10.69 11.49 11.27
C LEU A 448 -11.78 10.62 10.63
N GLU A 449 -12.99 10.65 11.19
CA GLU A 449 -14.11 9.81 10.77
C GLU A 449 -14.47 9.99 9.28
N ASP A 450 -14.32 11.19 8.78
CA ASP A 450 -14.58 11.51 7.37
C ASP A 450 -13.54 10.88 6.42
N ASP A 451 -12.35 10.55 6.92
CA ASP A 451 -11.26 10.01 6.13
C ASP A 451 -11.08 8.49 6.29
N MET A 452 -11.55 7.89 7.38
CA MET A 452 -11.32 6.47 7.72
C MET A 452 -12.52 5.60 7.42
N ASP A 453 -12.31 4.46 6.74
CA ASP A 453 -13.38 3.52 6.39
C ASP A 453 -13.63 2.49 7.50
N VAL A 454 -12.59 2.03 8.20
CA VAL A 454 -12.68 0.96 9.21
C VAL A 454 -11.95 1.34 10.50
N ASN A 455 -12.62 1.17 11.63
CA ASN A 455 -12.01 1.19 12.95
C ASN A 455 -11.51 -0.22 13.33
N CYS A 456 -10.18 -0.44 13.31
CA CYS A 456 -9.57 -1.65 13.87
C CYS A 456 -9.15 -1.46 15.33
N GLY A 457 -9.34 -0.26 15.90
CA GLY A 457 -9.08 0.04 17.30
C GLY A 457 -9.97 -0.75 18.25
N THR A 458 -11.14 -1.22 17.82
CA THR A 458 -12.04 -2.14 18.51
C THR A 458 -11.34 -3.40 19.02
N ILE A 459 -10.27 -3.87 18.33
CA ILE A 459 -9.38 -4.94 18.81
C ILE A 459 -8.66 -4.51 20.10
N LEU A 460 -8.13 -3.29 20.13
CA LEU A 460 -7.48 -2.73 21.31
C LEU A 460 -8.49 -2.51 22.43
N ASP A 461 -9.71 -2.14 22.12
CA ASP A 461 -10.79 -1.91 23.07
C ASP A 461 -11.35 -3.23 23.64
N GLY A 462 -10.96 -4.38 23.05
CA GLY A 462 -11.41 -5.72 23.46
C GLY A 462 -12.83 -6.06 23.03
N GLU A 463 -13.34 -5.38 22.01
CA GLU A 463 -14.70 -5.54 21.49
C GLU A 463 -14.78 -6.62 20.39
N GLU A 464 -13.68 -6.87 19.68
CA GLU A 464 -13.60 -7.91 18.64
C GLU A 464 -12.18 -8.52 18.58
N SER A 465 -12.07 -9.70 18.01
CA SER A 465 -10.80 -10.36 17.70
C SER A 465 -10.21 -9.85 16.38
N VAL A 466 -8.93 -10.15 16.14
CA VAL A 466 -8.25 -9.90 14.86
C VAL A 466 -8.98 -10.58 13.69
N GLN A 467 -9.47 -11.80 13.89
CA GLN A 467 -10.17 -12.60 12.89
C GLN A 467 -11.54 -12.02 12.55
N GLU A 468 -12.32 -11.59 13.54
CA GLU A 468 -13.62 -10.93 13.32
C GLU A 468 -13.44 -9.60 12.58
N CYS A 469 -12.47 -8.78 12.97
CA CYS A 469 -12.13 -7.55 12.27
C CYS A 469 -11.67 -7.84 10.83
N GLY A 470 -10.84 -8.87 10.62
CA GLY A 470 -10.41 -9.33 9.30
C GLY A 470 -11.57 -9.75 8.40
N ALA A 471 -12.54 -10.49 8.94
CA ALA A 471 -13.75 -10.86 8.22
C ALA A 471 -14.57 -9.62 7.80
N ARG A 472 -14.73 -8.65 8.72
CA ARG A 472 -15.42 -7.38 8.44
C ARG A 472 -14.70 -6.54 7.37
N ILE A 473 -13.36 -6.55 7.35
CA ILE A 473 -12.55 -5.91 6.28
C ILE A 473 -12.80 -6.63 4.95
N PHE A 474 -12.77 -7.96 4.92
CA PHE A 474 -13.04 -8.73 3.71
C PHE A 474 -14.44 -8.47 3.15
N ASP A 475 -15.47 -8.42 4.00
CA ASP A 475 -16.84 -8.07 3.59
C ASP A 475 -16.90 -6.65 2.99
N LEU A 476 -16.16 -5.69 3.57
CA LEU A 476 -16.05 -4.35 3.00
C LEU A 476 -15.32 -4.36 1.64
N MET A 477 -14.25 -5.16 1.49
CA MET A 477 -13.58 -5.32 0.18
C MET A 477 -14.57 -5.77 -0.89
N LEU A 478 -15.46 -6.74 -0.59
CA LEU A 478 -16.48 -7.21 -1.53
C LEU A 478 -17.52 -6.13 -1.86
N ARG A 479 -17.97 -5.35 -0.87
CA ARG A 479 -18.90 -4.24 -1.10
C ARG A 479 -18.25 -3.12 -1.92
N VAL A 480 -17.01 -2.73 -1.60
CA VAL A 480 -16.27 -1.72 -2.35
C VAL A 480 -15.99 -2.20 -3.77
N ALA A 481 -15.60 -3.46 -3.97
CA ALA A 481 -15.47 -4.05 -5.30
C ALA A 481 -16.80 -4.06 -6.08
N SER A 482 -17.93 -4.13 -5.37
CA SER A 482 -19.29 -4.06 -5.93
C SER A 482 -19.76 -2.63 -6.23
N GLY A 483 -18.95 -1.60 -5.97
CA GLY A 483 -19.26 -0.19 -6.31
C GLY A 483 -19.57 0.70 -5.11
N GLU A 484 -19.56 0.19 -3.86
CA GLU A 484 -19.58 1.05 -2.68
C GLU A 484 -18.37 1.98 -2.70
N ARG A 485 -18.58 3.29 -2.48
CA ARG A 485 -17.49 4.27 -2.50
C ARG A 485 -16.79 4.33 -1.16
N THR A 486 -15.48 4.38 -1.21
CA THR A 486 -14.63 4.65 -0.03
C THR A 486 -14.68 6.14 0.34
N LYS A 487 -14.23 6.48 1.55
CA LYS A 487 -14.10 7.86 2.00
C LYS A 487 -13.20 8.69 1.06
N SER A 488 -12.08 8.12 0.59
CA SER A 488 -11.20 8.77 -0.39
C SER A 488 -11.91 9.12 -1.68
N GLU A 489 -12.72 8.20 -2.21
CA GLU A 489 -13.50 8.43 -3.43
C GLU A 489 -14.59 9.47 -3.21
N GLY A 490 -15.15 9.56 -1.98
CA GLY A 490 -16.13 10.57 -1.60
C GLY A 490 -15.58 11.99 -1.76
N PHE A 491 -14.29 12.19 -1.46
CA PHE A 491 -13.58 13.47 -1.59
C PHE A 491 -12.78 13.61 -2.89
N ASP A 492 -12.92 12.69 -3.83
CA ASP A 492 -12.22 12.69 -5.14
C ASP A 492 -10.68 12.56 -5.05
N PHE A 493 -10.14 11.97 -3.97
CA PHE A 493 -8.70 11.66 -3.85
C PHE A 493 -8.25 10.60 -4.86
N GLY A 494 -6.95 10.54 -5.14
CA GLY A 494 -6.30 9.48 -5.91
C GLY A 494 -5.73 9.89 -7.26
N GLY A 495 -5.95 11.12 -7.71
CA GLY A 495 -5.35 11.63 -8.95
C GLY A 495 -3.94 12.21 -8.75
N ALA A 496 -3.68 12.83 -7.60
CA ALA A 496 -2.41 13.47 -7.28
C ALA A 496 -1.35 12.48 -6.75
N GLU A 497 -1.76 11.31 -6.31
CA GLU A 497 -0.89 10.29 -5.70
C GLU A 497 -0.17 9.41 -6.73
N PHE A 498 -0.46 9.56 -8.02
CA PHE A 498 0.25 8.85 -9.07
C PHE A 498 1.72 9.29 -9.12
N ALA A 499 2.63 8.41 -8.73
CA ALA A 499 4.05 8.70 -8.59
C ALA A 499 4.90 7.51 -9.06
N PRO A 500 5.22 7.40 -10.34
CA PRO A 500 6.18 6.40 -10.83
C PRO A 500 7.51 6.51 -10.10
N TRP A 501 8.14 5.38 -9.79
CA TRP A 501 9.45 5.37 -9.15
C TRP A 501 10.50 5.97 -10.07
N ILE A 502 11.16 7.04 -9.59
CA ILE A 502 12.23 7.72 -10.30
C ILE A 502 13.57 7.25 -9.74
N ILE A 503 14.37 6.59 -10.56
CA ILE A 503 15.73 6.16 -10.25
C ILE A 503 16.70 6.69 -11.31
N GLY A 504 17.99 6.67 -11.00
CA GLY A 504 19.06 7.10 -11.91
C GLY A 504 19.24 8.62 -11.96
N ALA A 505 20.14 9.04 -12.84
CA ALA A 505 20.50 10.44 -12.98
C ALA A 505 19.42 11.25 -13.69
N THR A 506 19.17 12.47 -13.21
CA THR A 506 18.51 13.54 -13.95
C THR A 506 19.56 14.32 -14.71
N MET A 507 19.40 14.54 -16.03
CA MET A 507 20.36 15.18 -16.93
C MET A 507 19.78 16.45 -17.54
#